data_83525c1b62056d202f87e737c07286bc
#
_entry.id   83525c1b62056d202f87e737c07286bc
#
_cell.length_a   1.000
_cell.length_b   1.000
_cell.length_c   1.000
_cell.angle_alpha   90.00
_cell.angle_beta   90.00
_cell.angle_gamma   90.00
#
_symmetry.space_group_name_H-M   'P 1'
#
loop_
_entity.id
_entity.type
_entity.pdbx_description
1 polymer ?
#
loop_
_entity_poly.entity_id
_entity_poly.type
_entity_poly.pdbx_seq_one_letter_code
_entity_poly.pdbx_strand_id
1 'polypeptide(L)'
;YNTDGKGFFKSLPSFKISRKRLVLLGAGGAAKAILAQAILDGVSQISVFVRSSSMEKTRPYLEKIQNTTGFRVDLLALEDVQELQDSITQADLLVNATSVGMDGFSQPIPTSIVLPEKLLVADVIYQPFETPFLKWARNQGNQSINGLGMLLYQAAEAFELWTGKEMPTDQIWELLKQKYQ
;
A
#
# COMPACT_ATOMS: atom_id res chain seq x y z
N TYR A 1 -9.18 13.37 -11.30
CA TYR A 1 -8.26 13.30 -10.15
C TYR A 1 -8.55 12.03 -9.35
N ASN A 2 -7.50 11.34 -8.91
CA ASN A 2 -7.62 10.24 -7.96
C ASN A 2 -6.88 10.65 -6.68
N THR A 3 -7.59 10.66 -5.55
CA THR A 3 -7.08 11.10 -4.24
C THR A 3 -6.55 9.94 -3.38
N ASP A 4 -6.74 8.68 -3.81
CA ASP A 4 -6.37 7.50 -3.03
C ASP A 4 -4.88 7.44 -2.71
N GLY A 5 -4.02 7.68 -3.72
CA GLY A 5 -2.57 7.66 -3.53
C GLY A 5 -2.08 8.72 -2.55
N LYS A 6 -2.57 9.95 -2.68
CA LYS A 6 -2.27 11.04 -1.73
C LYS A 6 -2.77 10.70 -0.33
N GLY A 7 -4.02 10.20 -0.22
CA GLY A 7 -4.61 9.78 1.04
C GLY A 7 -3.81 8.69 1.72
N PHE A 8 -3.32 7.71 0.95
CA PHE A 8 -2.47 6.65 1.45
C PHE A 8 -1.17 7.21 2.07
N PHE A 9 -0.39 7.99 1.32
CA PHE A 9 0.88 8.52 1.83
C PHE A 9 0.70 9.52 2.98
N LYS A 10 -0.38 10.30 3.01
CA LYS A 10 -0.73 11.15 4.15
C LYS A 10 -1.07 10.33 5.42
N SER A 11 -1.54 9.11 5.27
CA SER A 11 -1.85 8.22 6.41
C SER A 11 -0.62 7.62 7.08
N LEU A 12 0.54 7.68 6.43
CA LEU A 12 1.78 7.10 6.95
C LEU A 12 2.51 8.11 7.86
N PRO A 13 2.53 7.91 9.19
CA PRO A 13 3.13 8.88 10.11
C PRO A 13 4.64 8.99 9.89
N SER A 14 5.10 10.21 9.65
CA SER A 14 6.53 10.55 9.49
C SER A 14 7.27 9.78 8.38
N PHE A 15 6.57 9.03 7.53
CA PHE A 15 7.17 8.30 6.42
C PHE A 15 7.08 9.09 5.12
N LYS A 16 8.21 9.22 4.43
CA LYS A 16 8.30 9.82 3.10
C LYS A 16 8.86 8.80 2.11
N ILE A 17 8.15 8.56 1.03
CA ILE A 17 8.52 7.56 0.02
C ILE A 17 9.71 7.98 -0.87
N SER A 18 10.06 9.25 -0.90
CA SER A 18 11.16 9.77 -1.73
C SER A 18 12.46 9.02 -1.46
N ARG A 19 13.09 8.51 -2.51
CA ARG A 19 14.31 7.70 -2.51
C ARG A 19 14.20 6.37 -1.76
N LYS A 20 12.98 5.91 -1.49
CA LYS A 20 12.68 4.66 -0.78
C LYS A 20 12.32 3.54 -1.77
N ARG A 21 12.30 2.31 -1.28
CA ARG A 21 11.92 1.11 -2.04
C ARG A 21 10.56 0.61 -1.57
N LEU A 22 9.66 0.40 -2.52
CA LEU A 22 8.29 -0.06 -2.29
C LEU A 22 8.10 -1.48 -2.81
N VAL A 23 7.61 -2.37 -1.96
CA VAL A 23 7.00 -3.65 -2.37
C VAL A 23 5.49 -3.52 -2.26
N LEU A 24 4.80 -3.75 -3.38
CA LEU A 24 3.35 -3.58 -3.51
C LEU A 24 2.71 -4.91 -3.90
N LEU A 25 1.83 -5.42 -3.07
CA LEU A 25 1.06 -6.63 -3.34
C LEU A 25 -0.25 -6.27 -4.02
N GLY A 26 -0.44 -6.77 -5.25
CA GLY A 26 -1.63 -6.51 -6.05
C GLY A 26 -1.47 -5.40 -7.09
N ALA A 27 -2.43 -5.34 -8.03
CA ALA A 27 -2.48 -4.38 -9.14
C ALA A 27 -3.90 -3.83 -9.38
N GLY A 28 -4.73 -3.79 -8.34
CA GLY A 28 -6.08 -3.22 -8.37
C GLY A 28 -6.09 -1.69 -8.38
N GLY A 29 -7.25 -1.09 -8.17
CA GLY A 29 -7.43 0.38 -8.16
C GLY A 29 -6.54 1.07 -7.12
N ALA A 30 -6.58 0.62 -5.87
CA ALA A 30 -5.75 1.16 -4.79
C ALA A 30 -4.24 1.01 -5.09
N ALA A 31 -3.80 -0.19 -5.54
CA ALA A 31 -2.42 -0.43 -5.93
C ALA A 31 -1.94 0.55 -7.02
N LYS A 32 -2.76 0.77 -8.04
CA LYS A 32 -2.44 1.71 -9.13
C LYS A 32 -2.33 3.16 -8.65
N ALA A 33 -3.21 3.57 -7.74
CA ALA A 33 -3.17 4.92 -7.16
C ALA A 33 -1.92 5.13 -6.29
N ILE A 34 -1.59 4.15 -5.43
CA ILE A 34 -0.39 4.17 -4.59
C ILE A 34 0.89 4.19 -5.47
N LEU A 35 0.95 3.32 -6.49
CA LEU A 35 2.08 3.26 -7.42
C LEU A 35 2.28 4.60 -8.13
N ALA A 36 1.22 5.18 -8.70
CA ALA A 36 1.31 6.45 -9.40
C ALA A 36 1.78 7.58 -8.48
N GLN A 37 1.25 7.66 -7.27
CA GLN A 37 1.66 8.68 -6.31
C GLN A 37 3.09 8.47 -5.83
N ALA A 38 3.53 7.21 -5.59
CA ALA A 38 4.90 6.90 -5.21
C ALA A 38 5.90 7.40 -6.26
N ILE A 39 5.61 7.23 -7.55
CA ILE A 39 6.46 7.73 -8.64
C ILE A 39 6.52 9.26 -8.62
N LEU A 40 5.38 9.94 -8.45
CA LEU A 40 5.32 11.40 -8.35
C LEU A 40 6.11 11.94 -7.15
N ASP A 41 6.13 11.20 -6.04
CA ASP A 41 6.82 11.57 -4.80
C ASP A 41 8.30 11.13 -4.78
N GLY A 42 8.81 10.58 -5.90
CA GLY A 42 10.23 10.30 -6.09
C GLY A 42 10.71 9.00 -5.44
N VAL A 43 9.90 7.96 -5.42
CA VAL A 43 10.32 6.60 -5.05
C VAL A 43 11.53 6.16 -5.87
N SER A 44 12.46 5.36 -5.29
CA SER A 44 13.63 4.89 -6.02
C SER A 44 13.39 3.58 -6.78
N GLN A 45 12.55 2.69 -6.23
CA GLN A 45 12.23 1.39 -6.83
C GLN A 45 10.84 0.94 -6.40
N ILE A 46 10.11 0.28 -7.31
CA ILE A 46 8.83 -0.37 -7.04
C ILE A 46 8.87 -1.78 -7.58
N SER A 47 8.60 -2.75 -6.71
CA SER A 47 8.34 -4.15 -7.06
C SER A 47 6.87 -4.46 -6.83
N VAL A 48 6.16 -4.81 -7.90
CA VAL A 48 4.72 -5.18 -7.85
C VAL A 48 4.61 -6.69 -7.94
N PHE A 49 4.06 -7.28 -6.90
CA PHE A 49 3.78 -8.72 -6.83
C PHE A 49 2.31 -9.01 -7.09
N VAL A 50 2.05 -9.84 -8.08
CA VAL A 50 0.72 -10.33 -8.44
C VAL A 50 0.76 -11.85 -8.65
N ARG A 51 -0.39 -12.50 -8.55
CA ARG A 51 -0.48 -13.93 -8.93
C ARG A 51 -0.02 -14.11 -10.38
N SER A 52 0.67 -15.20 -10.68
CA SER A 52 1.16 -15.51 -12.03
C SER A 52 0.05 -15.38 -13.09
N SER A 53 -1.16 -15.81 -12.76
CA SER A 53 -2.34 -15.68 -13.64
C SER A 53 -2.78 -14.23 -13.92
N SER A 54 -2.28 -13.25 -13.16
CA SER A 54 -2.61 -11.83 -13.32
C SER A 54 -1.51 -11.03 -14.00
N MET A 55 -0.34 -11.60 -14.24
CA MET A 55 0.82 -10.89 -14.80
C MET A 55 0.53 -10.33 -16.20
N GLU A 56 0.00 -11.15 -17.10
CA GLU A 56 -0.36 -10.74 -18.47
C GLU A 56 -1.32 -9.55 -18.50
N LYS A 57 -2.31 -9.55 -17.60
CA LYS A 57 -3.28 -8.46 -17.47
C LYS A 57 -2.67 -7.19 -16.88
N THR A 58 -1.66 -7.32 -16.03
CA THR A 58 -1.03 -6.21 -15.32
C THR A 58 0.03 -5.51 -16.18
N ARG A 59 0.77 -6.25 -16.98
CA ARG A 59 1.89 -5.78 -17.81
C ARG A 59 1.57 -4.54 -18.65
N PRO A 60 0.47 -4.46 -19.44
CA PRO A 60 0.20 -3.30 -20.28
C PRO A 60 0.06 -1.99 -19.50
N TYR A 61 -0.47 -2.06 -18.27
CA TYR A 61 -0.56 -0.89 -17.41
C TYR A 61 0.82 -0.39 -16.97
N LEU A 62 1.73 -1.30 -16.57
CA LEU A 62 3.07 -0.92 -16.14
C LEU A 62 3.94 -0.42 -17.31
N GLU A 63 3.79 -0.99 -18.50
CA GLU A 63 4.41 -0.49 -19.73
C GLU A 63 3.95 0.93 -20.07
N LYS A 64 2.65 1.20 -19.91
CA LYS A 64 2.12 2.56 -20.07
C LYS A 64 2.74 3.54 -19.07
N ILE A 65 2.89 3.15 -17.80
CA ILE A 65 3.58 3.96 -16.78
C ILE A 65 5.02 4.24 -17.20
N GLN A 66 5.77 3.20 -17.59
CA GLN A 66 7.16 3.35 -18.03
C GLN A 66 7.27 4.29 -19.24
N ASN A 67 6.40 4.12 -20.24
CA ASN A 67 6.39 4.96 -21.44
C ASN A 67 6.06 6.43 -21.14
N THR A 68 5.22 6.68 -20.13
CA THR A 68 4.76 8.02 -19.78
C THR A 68 5.73 8.74 -18.85
N THR A 69 6.35 8.02 -17.91
CA THR A 69 7.12 8.61 -16.80
C THR A 69 8.63 8.34 -16.91
N GLY A 70 9.04 7.37 -17.74
CA GLY A 70 10.40 6.83 -17.75
C GLY A 70 10.72 5.90 -16.56
N PHE A 71 9.79 5.76 -15.59
CA PHE A 71 10.01 4.97 -14.39
C PHE A 71 9.70 3.48 -14.66
N ARG A 72 10.69 2.62 -14.41
CA ARG A 72 10.53 1.17 -14.56
C ARG A 72 9.99 0.58 -13.25
N VAL A 73 8.95 -0.25 -13.37
CA VAL A 73 8.35 -1.02 -12.28
C VAL A 73 8.64 -2.51 -12.52
N ASP A 74 9.15 -3.19 -11.51
CA ASP A 74 9.39 -4.63 -11.59
C ASP A 74 8.06 -5.38 -11.34
N LEU A 75 7.66 -6.22 -12.30
CA LEU A 75 6.46 -7.07 -12.20
C LEU A 75 6.87 -8.51 -11.91
N LEU A 76 6.48 -9.01 -10.76
CA LEU A 76 6.95 -10.27 -10.19
C LEU A 76 5.78 -11.18 -9.81
N ALA A 77 6.02 -12.49 -9.84
CA ALA A 77 5.03 -13.48 -9.44
C ALA A 77 5.00 -13.64 -7.91
N LEU A 78 3.81 -13.58 -7.33
CA LEU A 78 3.62 -13.75 -5.88
C LEU A 78 4.01 -15.14 -5.39
N GLU A 79 3.97 -16.13 -6.28
CA GLU A 79 4.34 -17.53 -6.03
C GLU A 79 5.86 -17.73 -5.95
N ASP A 80 6.66 -16.77 -6.45
CA ASP A 80 8.12 -16.80 -6.28
C ASP A 80 8.49 -16.25 -4.90
N VAL A 81 8.47 -17.16 -3.92
CA VAL A 81 8.70 -16.82 -2.51
C VAL A 81 10.12 -16.31 -2.25
N GLN A 82 11.12 -16.80 -3.01
CA GLN A 82 12.49 -16.34 -2.87
C GLN A 82 12.63 -14.90 -3.36
N GLU A 83 12.13 -14.58 -4.54
CA GLU A 83 12.15 -13.22 -5.09
C GLU A 83 11.35 -12.24 -4.22
N LEU A 84 10.23 -12.72 -3.63
CA LEU A 84 9.44 -11.93 -2.68
C LEU A 84 10.26 -11.62 -1.41
N GLN A 85 10.95 -12.62 -0.84
CA GLN A 85 11.81 -12.43 0.34
C GLN A 85 12.94 -11.44 0.03
N ASP A 86 13.60 -11.59 -1.12
CA ASP A 86 14.74 -10.74 -1.50
C ASP A 86 14.30 -9.29 -1.71
N SER A 87 13.15 -9.09 -2.36
CA SER A 87 12.55 -7.76 -2.55
C SER A 87 12.15 -7.11 -1.22
N ILE A 88 11.51 -7.87 -0.32
CA ILE A 88 11.09 -7.39 1.01
C ILE A 88 12.31 -7.04 1.87
N THR A 89 13.37 -7.84 1.81
CA THR A 89 14.61 -7.60 2.57
C THR A 89 15.24 -6.24 2.25
N GLN A 90 15.04 -5.74 1.04
CA GLN A 90 15.58 -4.46 0.59
C GLN A 90 14.57 -3.30 0.67
N ALA A 91 13.30 -3.59 1.03
CA ALA A 91 12.24 -2.60 1.04
C ALA A 91 12.24 -1.69 2.27
N ASP A 92 11.72 -0.50 2.10
CA ASP A 92 11.39 0.43 3.19
C ASP A 92 9.89 0.39 3.54
N LEU A 93 9.05 0.00 2.56
CA LEU A 93 7.60 -0.07 2.69
C LEU A 93 7.07 -1.32 1.97
N LEU A 94 6.29 -2.13 2.69
CA LEU A 94 5.52 -3.25 2.15
C LEU A 94 4.03 -2.94 2.28
N VAL A 95 3.30 -3.01 1.17
CA VAL A 95 1.87 -2.67 1.13
C VAL A 95 1.04 -3.83 0.60
N ASN A 96 0.07 -4.30 1.38
CA ASN A 96 -1.01 -5.12 0.85
C ASN A 96 -2.08 -4.22 0.24
N ALA A 97 -2.18 -4.23 -1.08
CA ALA A 97 -3.22 -3.54 -1.84
C ALA A 97 -4.15 -4.53 -2.58
N THR A 98 -4.29 -5.73 -2.00
CA THR A 98 -5.25 -6.76 -2.42
C THR A 98 -6.46 -6.77 -1.48
N SER A 99 -7.45 -7.60 -1.79
CA SER A 99 -8.57 -7.89 -0.89
C SER A 99 -8.29 -9.07 0.07
N VAL A 100 -7.10 -9.68 -0.01
CA VAL A 100 -6.75 -10.82 0.85
C VAL A 100 -6.53 -10.35 2.28
N GLY A 101 -7.29 -10.90 3.21
CA GLY A 101 -7.33 -10.49 4.61
C GLY A 101 -8.62 -9.77 5.02
N MET A 102 -9.49 -9.37 4.08
CA MET A 102 -10.83 -8.82 4.38
C MET A 102 -11.74 -9.82 5.08
N ASP A 103 -11.49 -11.11 4.89
CA ASP A 103 -12.19 -12.21 5.55
C ASP A 103 -11.78 -12.41 7.02
N GLY A 104 -10.72 -11.74 7.47
CA GLY A 104 -10.19 -11.81 8.84
C GLY A 104 -9.27 -12.99 9.13
N PHE A 105 -8.99 -13.87 8.14
CA PHE A 105 -8.14 -15.06 8.34
C PHE A 105 -7.13 -15.32 7.22
N SER A 106 -7.37 -14.86 6.00
CA SER A 106 -6.46 -15.09 4.87
C SER A 106 -5.20 -14.22 4.93
N GLN A 107 -4.07 -14.78 4.48
CA GLN A 107 -2.78 -14.08 4.39
C GLN A 107 -2.42 -13.80 2.93
N PRO A 108 -1.98 -12.58 2.58
CA PRO A 108 -1.60 -12.26 1.20
C PRO A 108 -0.27 -12.87 0.78
N ILE A 109 0.62 -13.16 1.74
CA ILE A 109 1.95 -13.77 1.51
C ILE A 109 2.23 -14.84 2.57
N PRO A 110 3.18 -15.77 2.32
CA PRO A 110 3.56 -16.79 3.29
C PRO A 110 4.08 -16.19 4.60
N THR A 111 3.67 -16.76 5.73
CA THR A 111 4.13 -16.34 7.07
C THR A 111 5.58 -16.71 7.38
N SER A 112 6.22 -17.52 6.52
CA SER A 112 7.64 -17.85 6.57
C SER A 112 8.56 -16.70 6.12
N ILE A 113 8.03 -15.67 5.47
CA ILE A 113 8.77 -14.46 5.11
C ILE A 113 9.28 -13.76 6.38
N VAL A 114 10.55 -13.38 6.37
CA VAL A 114 11.19 -12.64 7.47
C VAL A 114 11.24 -11.16 7.09
N LEU A 115 10.69 -10.32 7.96
CA LEU A 115 10.63 -8.87 7.73
C LEU A 115 11.89 -8.18 8.30
N PRO A 116 12.51 -7.24 7.55
CA PRO A 116 13.57 -6.40 8.11
C PRO A 116 13.03 -5.51 9.25
N GLU A 117 13.84 -5.28 10.27
CA GLU A 117 13.45 -4.53 11.48
C GLU A 117 12.84 -3.13 11.19
N LYS A 118 13.36 -2.43 10.18
CA LYS A 118 12.95 -1.06 9.86
C LYS A 118 11.85 -0.97 8.79
N LEU A 119 11.35 -2.10 8.31
CA LEU A 119 10.31 -2.13 7.31
C LEU A 119 8.99 -1.62 7.89
N LEU A 120 8.39 -0.63 7.23
CA LEU A 120 7.02 -0.23 7.49
C LEU A 120 6.07 -1.15 6.70
N VAL A 121 5.06 -1.70 7.37
CA VAL A 121 4.05 -2.55 6.74
C VAL A 121 2.70 -1.85 6.74
N ALA A 122 2.05 -1.78 5.60
CA ALA A 122 0.74 -1.16 5.46
C ALA A 122 -0.26 -2.09 4.76
N ASP A 123 -1.52 -1.97 5.13
CA ASP A 123 -2.63 -2.66 4.49
C ASP A 123 -3.67 -1.62 4.08
N VAL A 124 -4.20 -1.68 2.86
CA VAL A 124 -5.30 -0.80 2.43
C VAL A 124 -6.63 -1.22 3.02
N ILE A 125 -6.71 -2.41 3.60
CA ILE A 125 -7.90 -2.91 4.29
C ILE A 125 -8.07 -2.16 5.62
N TYR A 126 -9.28 -1.68 5.88
CA TYR A 126 -9.63 -1.01 7.14
C TYR A 126 -10.66 -1.81 7.96
N GLN A 127 -11.27 -2.84 7.36
CA GLN A 127 -12.18 -3.74 8.04
C GLN A 127 -11.91 -5.19 7.58
N PRO A 128 -11.46 -6.07 8.49
CA PRO A 128 -11.25 -5.85 9.92
C PRO A 128 -10.17 -4.78 10.20
N PHE A 129 -10.23 -4.14 11.37
CA PHE A 129 -9.28 -3.10 11.78
C PHE A 129 -7.84 -3.63 11.86
N GLU A 130 -7.68 -4.86 12.33
CA GLU A 130 -6.43 -5.61 12.31
C GLU A 130 -6.58 -6.84 11.42
N THR A 131 -5.96 -6.81 10.25
CA THR A 131 -5.89 -7.96 9.35
C THR A 131 -4.87 -8.99 9.86
N PRO A 132 -4.97 -10.29 9.46
CA PRO A 132 -3.94 -11.29 9.75
C PRO A 132 -2.55 -10.85 9.30
N PHE A 133 -2.45 -10.15 8.18
CA PHE A 133 -1.21 -9.58 7.65
C PHE A 133 -0.57 -8.56 8.59
N LEU A 134 -1.34 -7.60 9.10
CA LEU A 134 -0.84 -6.59 10.04
C LEU A 134 -0.47 -7.21 11.39
N LYS A 135 -1.27 -8.16 11.87
CA LYS A 135 -0.98 -8.91 13.10
C LYS A 135 0.32 -9.69 12.98
N TRP A 136 0.53 -10.37 11.86
CA TRP A 136 1.76 -11.10 11.56
C TRP A 136 2.99 -10.17 11.52
N ALA A 137 2.89 -9.01 10.85
CA ALA A 137 3.97 -8.03 10.81
C ALA A 137 4.31 -7.49 12.21
N ARG A 138 3.30 -7.20 13.01
CA ARG A 138 3.48 -6.71 14.39
C ARG A 138 4.14 -7.74 15.28
N ASN A 139 3.82 -9.02 15.10
CA ASN A 139 4.46 -10.12 15.83
C ASN A 139 5.95 -10.29 15.49
N GLN A 140 6.40 -9.78 14.34
CA GLN A 140 7.82 -9.68 13.98
C GLN A 140 8.49 -8.39 14.45
N GLY A 141 7.77 -7.52 15.17
CA GLY A 141 8.28 -6.25 15.71
C GLY A 141 8.17 -5.07 14.76
N ASN A 142 7.52 -5.23 13.59
CA ASN A 142 7.40 -4.17 12.60
C ASN A 142 6.25 -3.20 12.92
N GLN A 143 6.46 -1.92 12.63
CA GLN A 143 5.38 -0.94 12.61
C GLN A 143 4.38 -1.30 11.52
N SER A 144 3.10 -1.30 11.86
CA SER A 144 2.03 -1.67 10.93
C SER A 144 0.88 -0.67 10.95
N ILE A 145 0.31 -0.38 9.76
CA ILE A 145 -0.71 0.66 9.56
C ILE A 145 -1.82 0.06 8.70
N ASN A 146 -3.08 0.25 9.12
CA ASN A 146 -4.26 -0.19 8.38
C ASN A 146 -4.78 0.89 7.42
N GLY A 147 -5.78 0.52 6.60
CA GLY A 147 -6.35 1.38 5.57
C GLY A 147 -7.26 2.52 6.06
N LEU A 148 -7.54 2.63 7.37
CA LEU A 148 -8.49 3.63 7.87
C LEU A 148 -8.00 5.06 7.63
N GLY A 149 -6.70 5.29 7.80
CA GLY A 149 -6.09 6.59 7.49
C GLY A 149 -6.18 6.94 6.00
N MET A 150 -5.94 5.95 5.12
CA MET A 150 -6.11 6.16 3.66
C MET A 150 -7.56 6.55 3.34
N LEU A 151 -8.55 5.88 3.94
CA LEU A 151 -9.98 6.20 3.77
C LEU A 151 -10.28 7.64 4.18
N LEU A 152 -9.75 8.10 5.31
CA LEU A 152 -9.94 9.46 5.80
C LEU A 152 -9.29 10.49 4.88
N TYR A 153 -7.99 10.34 4.62
CA TYR A 153 -7.23 11.38 3.93
C TYR A 153 -7.56 11.46 2.44
N GLN A 154 -7.96 10.35 1.76
CA GLN A 154 -8.47 10.46 0.39
C GLN A 154 -9.78 11.26 0.33
N ALA A 155 -10.65 11.11 1.34
CA ALA A 155 -11.88 11.88 1.43
C ALA A 155 -11.59 13.36 1.73
N ALA A 156 -10.61 13.65 2.58
CA ALA A 156 -10.17 15.01 2.87
C ALA A 156 -9.63 15.72 1.62
N GLU A 157 -8.78 15.06 0.84
CA GLU A 157 -8.28 15.58 -0.44
C GLU A 157 -9.43 15.85 -1.44
N ALA A 158 -10.39 14.93 -1.55
CA ALA A 158 -11.54 15.10 -2.42
C ALA A 158 -12.46 16.27 -1.95
N PHE A 159 -12.69 16.38 -0.64
CA PHE A 159 -13.48 17.45 -0.05
C PHE A 159 -12.86 18.83 -0.33
N GLU A 160 -11.54 18.97 -0.14
CA GLU A 160 -10.83 20.20 -0.42
C GLU A 160 -10.90 20.57 -1.90
N LEU A 161 -10.73 19.60 -2.81
CA LEU A 161 -10.85 19.81 -4.25
C LEU A 161 -12.24 20.30 -4.67
N TRP A 162 -13.31 19.81 -4.01
CA TRP A 162 -14.69 20.17 -4.39
C TRP A 162 -15.19 21.44 -3.74
N THR A 163 -14.73 21.75 -2.53
CA THR A 163 -15.28 22.84 -1.72
C THR A 163 -14.32 24.02 -1.53
N GLY A 164 -13.03 23.81 -1.78
CA GLY A 164 -11.98 24.79 -1.45
C GLY A 164 -11.76 24.96 0.05
N LYS A 165 -12.28 24.05 0.90
CA LYS A 165 -12.20 24.12 2.36
C LYS A 165 -11.51 22.88 2.90
N GLU A 166 -10.75 23.05 3.98
CA GLU A 166 -10.18 21.91 4.71
C GLU A 166 -11.27 21.11 5.44
N MET A 167 -11.14 19.79 5.39
CA MET A 167 -11.99 18.87 6.15
C MET A 167 -11.48 18.76 7.60
N PRO A 168 -12.34 18.76 8.64
CA PRO A 168 -11.93 18.62 10.04
C PRO A 168 -11.51 17.16 10.35
N THR A 169 -10.35 16.76 9.84
CA THR A 169 -9.85 15.36 9.86
C THR A 169 -9.73 14.79 11.27
N ASP A 170 -9.33 15.60 12.27
CA ASP A 170 -9.16 15.12 13.65
C ASP A 170 -10.49 14.66 14.27
N GLN A 171 -11.56 15.43 14.05
CA GLN A 171 -12.90 15.05 14.53
C GLN A 171 -13.43 13.81 13.86
N ILE A 172 -13.23 13.71 12.52
CA ILE A 172 -13.69 12.57 11.74
C ILE A 172 -12.85 11.32 12.08
N TRP A 173 -11.56 11.47 12.37
CA TRP A 173 -10.70 10.37 12.80
C TRP A 173 -11.22 9.70 14.09
N GLU A 174 -11.63 10.50 15.09
CA GLU A 174 -12.20 9.95 16.33
C GLU A 174 -13.51 9.19 16.06
N LEU A 175 -14.39 9.69 15.20
CA LEU A 175 -15.61 9.00 14.80
C LEU A 175 -15.34 7.69 14.06
N LEU A 176 -14.35 7.69 13.16
CA LEU A 176 -13.96 6.47 12.41
C LEU A 176 -13.38 5.41 13.35
N LYS A 177 -12.54 5.81 14.31
CA LYS A 177 -12.03 4.87 15.33
C LYS A 177 -13.17 4.22 16.11
N GLN A 178 -14.11 4.99 16.60
CA GLN A 178 -15.27 4.46 17.35
C GLN A 178 -16.10 3.48 16.53
N LYS A 179 -16.15 3.66 15.21
CA LYS A 179 -16.95 2.79 14.32
C LYS A 179 -16.24 1.50 13.94
N TYR A 180 -14.90 1.51 13.79
CA TYR A 180 -14.14 0.41 13.19
C TYR A 180 -13.17 -0.28 14.15
N GLN A 181 -12.92 0.24 15.34
CA GLN A 181 -12.20 -0.42 16.44
C GLN A 181 -13.16 -1.16 17.36
#